data_76b6991c27c0a845579abde59a2efb87
#
_entry.id   76b6991c27c0a845579abde59a2efb87
#
_cell.length_a   1.000
_cell.length_b   1.000
_cell.length_c   1.000
_cell.angle_alpha   90.00
_cell.angle_beta   90.00
_cell.angle_gamma   90.00
#
_symmetry.space_group_name_H-M   'P 1'
#
loop_
_entity.id
_entity.type
_entity.pdbx_description
1 polymer ?
#
loop_
_entity_poly.entity_id
_entity_poly.type
_entity_poly.pdbx_seq_one_letter_code
_entity_poly.pdbx_strand_id
1 'polypeptide(L)'
;MSPRPVSFLLPLLAALYTMQGMSVGLAFDAYPVLLRYAGVSLETLALLPLASLPWIVKFLWAPLLDNHWSPRFGRRKSWILPAQCLQSGLLVVIALLPFNTTTAPVLMAVIFVSCMVGSTQDIATDGLAADLSHGKTLVNANAVQVGGLAGGMLLGGPGVLMCSEVLNKTQAILLMAGLAWALVGWLLLWSEPTGPRIPRLPANLRQTWQRKGFIPLFALALFAPLAGSILYNLVRMILLDGGLSITEVGMLTGVEGYGSVPLGSVLASWLLLHGRLFWVFLVASVLVLLASLGWLLLLQFPGALHSWLPAGLIATTGLGLGIINVSTFK
;
A
#
# COMPACT_ATOMS: atom_id res chain seq x y z
N MET A 1 19.55 30.79 -13.44
CA MET A 1 19.63 29.36 -13.12
C MET A 1 18.76 28.62 -14.12
N SER A 2 19.35 27.83 -15.01
CA SER A 2 18.61 27.04 -16.00
C SER A 2 17.63 26.09 -15.29
N PRO A 3 16.40 25.93 -15.77
CA PRO A 3 15.49 24.92 -15.23
C PRO A 3 16.16 23.55 -15.38
N ARG A 4 16.53 22.90 -14.26
CA ARG A 4 17.02 21.52 -14.30
C ARG A 4 15.93 20.65 -14.94
N PRO A 5 16.31 19.80 -15.89
CA PRO A 5 15.36 19.16 -16.78
C PRO A 5 14.40 18.26 -16.00
N VAL A 6 13.16 18.19 -16.46
CA VAL A 6 12.08 17.27 -16.09
C VAL A 6 12.55 15.81 -16.05
N SER A 7 13.71 15.50 -16.64
CA SER A 7 14.36 14.17 -16.66
C SER A 7 14.63 13.55 -15.28
N PHE A 8 14.77 14.35 -14.23
CA PHE A 8 14.97 13.83 -12.87
C PHE A 8 13.67 13.65 -12.06
N LEU A 9 12.55 14.16 -12.54
CA LEU A 9 11.27 14.05 -11.83
C LEU A 9 10.74 12.61 -11.79
N LEU A 10 10.69 11.95 -12.94
CA LEU A 10 10.14 10.59 -13.02
C LEU A 10 10.95 9.56 -12.20
N PRO A 11 12.30 9.55 -12.24
CA PRO A 11 13.09 8.69 -11.35
C PRO A 11 12.88 8.98 -9.86
N LEU A 12 12.74 10.25 -9.49
CA LEU A 12 12.45 10.63 -8.10
C LEU A 12 11.07 10.14 -7.67
N LEU A 13 10.03 10.33 -8.50
CA LEU A 13 8.69 9.82 -8.24
C LEU A 13 8.70 8.28 -8.15
N ALA A 14 9.44 7.60 -9.04
CA ALA A 14 9.60 6.15 -8.98
C ALA A 14 10.18 5.71 -7.63
N ALA A 15 11.25 6.34 -7.17
CA ALA A 15 11.87 6.04 -5.89
C ALA A 15 10.92 6.31 -4.71
N LEU A 16 10.20 7.45 -4.72
CA LEU A 16 9.24 7.81 -3.67
C LEU A 16 8.09 6.79 -3.59
N TYR A 17 7.46 6.47 -4.72
CA TYR A 17 6.35 5.50 -4.74
C TYR A 17 6.83 4.08 -4.42
N THR A 18 8.03 3.69 -4.85
CA THR A 18 8.61 2.40 -4.45
C THR A 18 8.84 2.33 -2.94
N MET A 19 9.37 3.39 -2.31
CA MET A 19 9.55 3.43 -0.86
C MET A 19 8.21 3.40 -0.11
N GLN A 20 7.19 4.09 -0.60
CA GLN A 20 5.83 4.00 -0.05
C GLN A 20 5.28 2.58 -0.17
N GLY A 21 5.41 1.98 -1.37
CA GLY A 21 5.00 0.61 -1.61
C GLY A 21 5.70 -0.38 -0.68
N MET A 22 7.01 -0.24 -0.46
CA MET A 22 7.77 -1.08 0.47
C MET A 22 7.21 -0.99 1.89
N SER A 23 6.91 0.21 2.37
CA SER A 23 6.34 0.43 3.70
C SER A 23 4.94 -0.18 3.82
N VAL A 24 4.12 -0.07 2.78
CA VAL A 24 2.79 -0.68 2.70
C VAL A 24 2.90 -2.21 2.68
N GLY A 25 3.78 -2.78 1.85
CA GLY A 25 4.03 -4.22 1.78
C GLY A 25 4.51 -4.78 3.13
N LEU A 26 5.45 -4.09 3.80
CA LEU A 26 5.85 -4.45 5.16
C LEU A 26 4.66 -4.47 6.13
N ALA A 27 3.87 -3.38 6.15
CA ALA A 27 2.79 -3.21 7.11
C ALA A 27 1.65 -4.24 6.94
N PHE A 28 1.27 -4.52 5.70
CA PHE A 28 0.09 -5.34 5.42
C PHE A 28 0.40 -6.76 4.95
N ASP A 29 1.65 -7.04 4.54
CA ASP A 29 2.04 -8.36 4.07
C ASP A 29 3.03 -9.04 5.03
N ALA A 30 4.19 -8.42 5.31
CA ALA A 30 5.24 -9.07 6.05
C ALA A 30 5.02 -9.08 7.56
N TYR A 31 4.66 -7.94 8.18
CA TYR A 31 4.54 -7.86 9.63
C TYR A 31 3.45 -8.77 10.20
N PRO A 32 2.25 -8.91 9.61
CA PRO A 32 1.25 -9.86 10.10
C PRO A 32 1.78 -11.28 10.18
N VAL A 33 2.46 -11.75 9.12
CA VAL A 33 3.04 -13.10 9.05
C VAL A 33 4.16 -13.27 10.06
N LEU A 34 5.09 -12.30 10.16
CA LEU A 34 6.21 -12.36 11.11
C LEU A 34 5.74 -12.33 12.57
N LEU A 35 4.72 -11.54 12.90
CA LEU A 35 4.13 -11.49 14.23
C LEU A 35 3.37 -12.77 14.55
N ARG A 36 2.65 -13.35 13.58
CA ARG A 36 1.98 -14.64 13.77
C ARG A 36 2.98 -15.76 14.01
N TYR A 37 4.02 -15.82 13.20
CA TYR A 37 5.12 -16.78 13.38
C TYR A 37 5.79 -16.64 14.75
N ALA A 38 5.84 -15.42 15.30
CA ALA A 38 6.34 -15.14 16.65
C ALA A 38 5.33 -15.48 17.77
N GLY A 39 4.19 -16.11 17.47
CA GLY A 39 3.20 -16.57 18.43
C GLY A 39 2.15 -15.54 18.86
N VAL A 40 2.04 -14.40 18.17
CA VAL A 40 1.01 -13.40 18.47
C VAL A 40 -0.37 -13.94 18.10
N SER A 41 -1.36 -13.74 18.99
CA SER A 41 -2.72 -14.27 18.82
C SER A 41 -3.44 -13.62 17.63
N LEU A 42 -4.36 -14.37 17.01
CA LEU A 42 -5.19 -13.85 15.91
C LEU A 42 -6.05 -12.66 16.33
N GLU A 43 -6.53 -12.66 17.57
CA GLU A 43 -7.32 -11.53 18.14
C GLU A 43 -6.50 -10.24 18.15
N THR A 44 -5.24 -10.30 18.55
CA THR A 44 -4.33 -9.14 18.50
C THR A 44 -4.06 -8.73 17.07
N LEU A 45 -3.77 -9.67 16.18
CA LEU A 45 -3.47 -9.41 14.77
C LEU A 45 -4.69 -8.86 13.99
N ALA A 46 -5.92 -9.14 14.45
CA ALA A 46 -7.15 -8.58 13.87
C ALA A 46 -7.22 -7.05 13.96
N LEU A 47 -6.40 -6.43 14.80
CA LEU A 47 -6.29 -4.97 14.90
C LEU A 47 -5.33 -4.36 13.85
N LEU A 48 -4.45 -5.16 13.23
CA LEU A 48 -3.48 -4.65 12.23
C LEU A 48 -4.13 -3.95 11.03
N PRO A 49 -5.26 -4.41 10.48
CA PRO A 49 -5.95 -3.69 9.40
C PRO A 49 -6.31 -2.24 9.74
N LEU A 50 -6.45 -1.89 11.04
CA LEU A 50 -6.68 -0.51 11.47
C LEU A 50 -5.51 0.41 11.10
N ALA A 51 -4.31 -0.12 10.87
CA ALA A 51 -3.18 0.64 10.35
C ALA A 51 -3.43 1.20 8.93
N SER A 52 -4.46 0.74 8.22
CA SER A 52 -4.89 1.33 6.94
C SER A 52 -5.70 2.62 7.11
N LEU A 53 -6.26 2.89 8.29
CA LEU A 53 -7.10 4.07 8.53
C LEU A 53 -6.43 5.40 8.12
N PRO A 54 -5.14 5.68 8.43
CA PRO A 54 -4.49 6.89 7.97
C PRO A 54 -4.57 7.09 6.45
N TRP A 55 -4.45 6.04 5.66
CA TRP A 55 -4.54 6.10 4.19
C TRP A 55 -5.94 6.48 3.71
N ILE A 56 -6.97 6.06 4.44
CA ILE A 56 -8.37 6.33 4.11
C ILE A 56 -8.76 7.76 4.50
N VAL A 57 -8.34 8.18 5.71
CA VAL A 57 -8.73 9.49 6.28
C VAL A 57 -7.74 10.62 5.98
N LYS A 58 -6.67 10.36 5.23
CA LYS A 58 -5.60 11.35 4.91
C LYS A 58 -6.12 12.66 4.32
N PHE A 59 -7.29 12.66 3.68
CA PHE A 59 -7.93 13.86 3.16
C PHE A 59 -8.27 14.89 4.26
N LEU A 60 -8.42 14.45 5.53
CA LEU A 60 -8.72 15.37 6.66
C LEU A 60 -7.58 16.34 6.92
N TRP A 61 -6.33 15.92 6.72
CA TRP A 61 -5.17 16.79 6.91
C TRP A 61 -4.46 17.20 5.61
N ALA A 62 -4.94 16.74 4.45
CA ALA A 62 -4.41 17.19 3.17
C ALA A 62 -4.41 18.73 3.00
N PRO A 63 -5.46 19.49 3.45
CA PRO A 63 -5.44 20.94 3.41
C PRO A 63 -4.33 21.56 4.25
N LEU A 64 -3.89 20.90 5.34
CA LEU A 64 -2.76 21.38 6.13
C LEU A 64 -1.48 21.39 5.30
N LEU A 65 -1.23 20.32 4.56
CA LEU A 65 -0.06 20.19 3.68
C LEU A 65 -0.11 21.19 2.52
N ASP A 66 -1.30 21.42 2.01
CA ASP A 66 -1.50 22.35 0.88
C ASP A 66 -1.34 23.82 1.28
N ASN A 67 -1.69 24.17 2.51
CA ASN A 67 -1.71 25.54 2.99
C ASN A 67 -0.45 25.94 3.78
N HIS A 68 0.30 24.96 4.34
CA HIS A 68 1.47 25.24 5.18
C HIS A 68 2.72 24.57 4.61
N TRP A 69 3.69 25.36 4.24
CA TRP A 69 4.97 24.91 3.70
C TRP A 69 6.06 25.96 3.86
N SER A 70 7.32 25.56 3.80
CA SER A 70 8.47 26.45 3.93
C SER A 70 8.95 26.91 2.54
N PRO A 71 9.02 28.22 2.28
CA PRO A 71 9.56 28.75 1.02
C PRO A 71 11.01 28.32 0.75
N ARG A 72 11.75 27.94 1.81
CA ARG A 72 13.15 27.52 1.71
C ARG A 72 13.32 26.14 1.07
N PHE A 73 12.42 25.22 1.35
CA PHE A 73 12.49 23.82 0.88
C PHE A 73 11.62 23.57 -0.35
N GLY A 74 10.60 24.38 -0.58
CA GLY A 74 9.58 24.14 -1.57
C GLY A 74 8.28 23.61 -0.97
N ARG A 75 7.20 23.64 -1.75
CA ARG A 75 5.86 23.30 -1.26
C ARG A 75 5.72 21.83 -0.85
N ARG A 76 6.17 20.96 -1.71
CA ARG A 76 6.01 19.51 -1.52
C ARG A 76 7.18 18.90 -0.76
N LYS A 77 8.40 19.33 -1.06
CA LYS A 77 9.60 18.86 -0.36
C LYS A 77 9.55 19.18 1.14
N SER A 78 8.90 20.26 1.55
CA SER A 78 8.71 20.62 2.96
C SER A 78 8.02 19.52 3.78
N TRP A 79 7.22 18.68 3.13
CA TRP A 79 6.52 17.57 3.75
C TRP A 79 7.15 16.22 3.42
N ILE A 80 7.60 16.03 2.16
CA ILE A 80 8.22 14.76 1.73
C ILE A 80 9.50 14.47 2.53
N LEU A 81 10.39 15.45 2.69
CA LEU A 81 11.68 15.23 3.35
C LEU A 81 11.53 14.86 4.84
N PRO A 82 10.80 15.59 5.68
CA PRO A 82 10.60 15.19 7.07
C PRO A 82 9.88 13.85 7.22
N ALA A 83 8.85 13.61 6.39
CA ALA A 83 8.13 12.34 6.39
C ALA A 83 9.05 11.17 6.01
N GLN A 84 9.89 11.33 4.97
CA GLN A 84 10.86 10.30 4.57
C GLN A 84 11.91 10.05 5.68
N CYS A 85 12.42 11.09 6.34
CA CYS A 85 13.34 10.94 7.46
C CYS A 85 12.70 10.15 8.61
N LEU A 86 11.46 10.54 8.98
CA LEU A 86 10.74 9.87 10.07
C LEU A 86 10.41 8.42 9.70
N GLN A 87 9.96 8.17 8.47
CA GLN A 87 9.69 6.81 7.97
C GLN A 87 10.95 5.93 8.01
N SER A 88 12.10 6.47 7.57
CA SER A 88 13.39 5.76 7.61
C SER A 88 13.80 5.43 9.05
N GLY A 89 13.60 6.36 9.99
CA GLY A 89 13.85 6.15 11.41
C GLY A 89 12.93 5.09 12.02
N LEU A 90 11.63 5.13 11.70
CA LEU A 90 10.65 4.15 12.18
C LEU A 90 10.98 2.73 11.68
N LEU A 91 11.46 2.58 10.44
CA LEU A 91 11.92 1.28 9.94
C LEU A 91 13.10 0.73 10.76
N VAL A 92 14.05 1.59 11.15
CA VAL A 92 15.15 1.18 12.05
C VAL A 92 14.60 0.76 13.41
N VAL A 93 13.68 1.52 13.99
CA VAL A 93 13.04 1.16 15.27
C VAL A 93 12.34 -0.19 15.17
N ILE A 94 11.54 -0.42 14.13
CA ILE A 94 10.84 -1.70 13.92
C ILE A 94 11.85 -2.84 13.75
N ALA A 95 12.95 -2.63 13.01
CA ALA A 95 13.97 -3.66 12.80
C ALA A 95 14.63 -4.12 14.11
N LEU A 96 14.85 -3.19 15.03
CA LEU A 96 15.54 -3.44 16.30
C LEU A 96 14.60 -3.97 17.40
N LEU A 97 13.30 -3.75 17.29
CA LEU A 97 12.33 -4.29 18.25
C LEU A 97 12.19 -5.82 18.09
N PRO A 98 12.17 -6.58 19.19
CA PRO A 98 11.90 -7.99 19.14
C PRO A 98 10.46 -8.26 18.69
N PHE A 99 10.27 -9.21 17.77
CA PHE A 99 8.95 -9.66 17.35
C PHE A 99 8.53 -10.82 18.29
N ASN A 100 7.70 -10.52 19.26
CA ASN A 100 7.12 -11.47 20.19
C ASN A 100 5.79 -10.94 20.75
N THR A 101 5.12 -11.75 21.55
CA THR A 101 3.81 -11.42 22.13
C THR A 101 3.85 -10.20 23.04
N THR A 102 4.94 -10.01 23.79
CA THR A 102 5.08 -8.90 24.76
C THR A 102 5.26 -7.55 24.06
N THR A 103 6.03 -7.51 22.96
CA THR A 103 6.31 -6.27 22.21
C THR A 103 5.30 -6.02 21.10
N ALA A 104 4.44 -6.98 20.76
CA ALA A 104 3.46 -6.84 19.69
C ALA A 104 2.62 -5.56 19.77
N PRO A 105 2.05 -5.14 20.92
CA PRO A 105 1.28 -3.89 20.99
C PRO A 105 2.12 -2.66 20.64
N VAL A 106 3.37 -2.60 21.09
CA VAL A 106 4.30 -1.51 20.77
C VAL A 106 4.63 -1.51 19.28
N LEU A 107 4.95 -2.68 18.71
CA LEU A 107 5.20 -2.83 17.27
C LEU A 107 3.99 -2.36 16.45
N MET A 108 2.78 -2.77 16.82
CA MET A 108 1.56 -2.37 16.12
C MET A 108 1.33 -0.85 16.20
N ALA A 109 1.62 -0.23 17.35
CA ALA A 109 1.55 1.23 17.49
C ALA A 109 2.59 1.92 16.57
N VAL A 110 3.83 1.43 16.52
CA VAL A 110 4.87 1.96 15.63
C VAL A 110 4.49 1.76 14.16
N ILE A 111 3.92 0.61 13.78
CA ILE A 111 3.41 0.35 12.43
C ILE A 111 2.29 1.34 12.08
N PHE A 112 1.35 1.59 13.00
CA PHE A 112 0.29 2.58 12.79
C PHE A 112 0.86 3.98 12.54
N VAL A 113 1.84 4.42 13.36
CA VAL A 113 2.53 5.70 13.17
C VAL A 113 3.26 5.73 11.83
N SER A 114 3.92 4.63 11.44
CA SER A 114 4.56 4.48 10.13
C SER A 114 3.56 4.65 8.97
N CYS A 115 2.37 4.05 9.07
CA CYS A 115 1.30 4.24 8.08
C CYS A 115 0.78 5.69 8.05
N MET A 116 0.71 6.37 9.20
CA MET A 116 0.33 7.77 9.27
C MET A 116 1.35 8.69 8.60
N VAL A 117 2.63 8.43 8.82
CA VAL A 117 3.73 9.15 8.16
C VAL A 117 3.73 8.86 6.65
N GLY A 118 3.58 7.60 6.26
CA GLY A 118 3.51 7.17 4.86
C GLY A 118 2.35 7.82 4.11
N SER A 119 1.15 7.84 4.69
CA SER A 119 -0.03 8.49 4.09
C SER A 119 0.12 10.01 3.99
N THR A 120 0.84 10.64 4.92
CA THR A 120 1.18 12.07 4.86
C THR A 120 2.17 12.37 3.74
N GLN A 121 3.20 11.52 3.59
CA GLN A 121 4.16 11.61 2.49
C GLN A 121 3.48 11.42 1.13
N ASP A 122 2.53 10.50 1.04
CA ASP A 122 1.78 10.19 -0.16
C ASP A 122 0.98 11.41 -0.66
N ILE A 123 0.27 12.14 0.21
CA ILE A 123 -0.38 13.41 -0.15
C ILE A 123 0.61 14.38 -0.80
N ALA A 124 1.80 14.51 -0.21
CA ALA A 124 2.80 15.45 -0.71
C ALA A 124 3.43 14.97 -2.04
N THR A 125 3.64 13.65 -2.20
CA THR A 125 4.19 13.05 -3.42
C THR A 125 3.19 13.12 -4.57
N ASP A 126 1.90 12.81 -4.32
CA ASP A 126 0.82 12.97 -5.31
C ASP A 126 0.69 14.43 -5.74
N GLY A 127 0.77 15.34 -4.77
CA GLY A 127 0.78 16.76 -5.05
C GLY A 127 2.00 17.18 -5.87
N LEU A 128 3.19 16.62 -5.64
CA LEU A 128 4.39 16.87 -6.44
C LEU A 128 4.21 16.39 -7.88
N ALA A 129 3.69 15.18 -8.05
CA ALA A 129 3.38 14.62 -9.36
C ALA A 129 2.38 15.51 -10.13
N ALA A 130 1.29 15.92 -9.47
CA ALA A 130 0.28 16.78 -10.07
C ALA A 130 0.77 18.20 -10.39
N ASP A 131 1.62 18.77 -9.52
CA ASP A 131 2.12 20.14 -9.68
C ASP A 131 3.17 20.26 -10.81
N LEU A 132 3.96 19.20 -11.04
CA LEU A 132 5.09 19.23 -11.99
C LEU A 132 4.86 18.42 -13.27
N SER A 133 3.76 17.65 -13.38
CA SER A 133 3.50 16.80 -14.53
C SER A 133 2.32 17.32 -15.35
N HIS A 134 2.51 17.44 -16.67
CA HIS A 134 1.50 17.91 -17.61
C HIS A 134 1.54 17.09 -18.90
N GLY A 135 0.41 16.89 -19.55
CA GLY A 135 0.32 16.15 -20.81
C GLY A 135 0.93 14.74 -20.74
N LYS A 136 1.85 14.40 -21.62
CA LYS A 136 2.51 13.08 -21.63
C LYS A 136 3.27 12.75 -20.34
N THR A 137 3.86 13.77 -19.69
CA THR A 137 4.58 13.58 -18.43
C THR A 137 3.63 13.16 -17.30
N LEU A 138 2.39 13.63 -17.29
CA LEU A 138 1.37 13.20 -16.32
C LEU A 138 1.01 11.72 -16.50
N VAL A 139 0.85 11.27 -17.76
CA VAL A 139 0.59 9.84 -18.04
C VAL A 139 1.75 8.96 -17.54
N ASN A 140 2.99 9.39 -17.79
CA ASN A 140 4.17 8.69 -17.31
C ASN A 140 4.28 8.72 -15.79
N ALA A 141 3.95 9.83 -15.13
CA ALA A 141 3.94 9.95 -13.67
C ALA A 141 2.93 8.98 -13.04
N ASN A 142 1.71 8.86 -13.62
CA ASN A 142 0.71 7.90 -13.16
C ASN A 142 1.18 6.44 -13.34
N ALA A 143 1.83 6.13 -14.47
CA ALA A 143 2.40 4.80 -14.70
C ALA A 143 3.50 4.48 -13.69
N VAL A 144 4.38 5.44 -13.39
CA VAL A 144 5.43 5.34 -12.38
C VAL A 144 4.85 5.20 -10.98
N GLN A 145 3.76 5.89 -10.66
CA GLN A 145 3.05 5.75 -9.39
C GLN A 145 2.56 4.31 -9.20
N VAL A 146 1.79 3.79 -10.16
CA VAL A 146 1.24 2.43 -10.07
C VAL A 146 2.36 1.38 -10.04
N GLY A 147 3.32 1.48 -10.96
CA GLY A 147 4.43 0.54 -11.05
C GLY A 147 5.37 0.60 -9.85
N GLY A 148 5.70 1.80 -9.37
CA GLY A 148 6.53 2.02 -8.19
C GLY A 148 5.88 1.48 -6.94
N LEU A 149 4.59 1.80 -6.71
CA LEU A 149 3.84 1.31 -5.56
C LEU A 149 3.78 -0.23 -5.56
N ALA A 150 3.36 -0.84 -6.67
CA ALA A 150 3.26 -2.30 -6.79
C ALA A 150 4.62 -2.99 -6.63
N GLY A 151 5.67 -2.50 -7.29
CA GLY A 151 7.03 -3.03 -7.13
C GLY A 151 7.55 -2.89 -5.70
N GLY A 152 7.28 -1.75 -5.07
CA GLY A 152 7.62 -1.52 -3.66
C GLY A 152 6.90 -2.49 -2.72
N MET A 153 5.59 -2.67 -2.89
CA MET A 153 4.81 -3.63 -2.10
C MET A 153 5.34 -5.06 -2.26
N LEU A 154 5.67 -5.46 -3.49
CA LEU A 154 6.28 -6.77 -3.74
C LEU A 154 7.60 -6.94 -2.97
N LEU A 155 8.45 -5.93 -2.97
CA LEU A 155 9.74 -5.96 -2.27
C LEU A 155 9.56 -5.99 -0.75
N GLY A 156 8.70 -5.13 -0.19
CA GLY A 156 8.49 -4.99 1.25
C GLY A 156 7.62 -6.08 1.87
N GLY A 157 6.70 -6.66 1.11
CA GLY A 157 5.80 -7.73 1.54
C GLY A 157 6.37 -9.10 1.23
N PRO A 158 5.91 -9.74 0.14
CA PRO A 158 6.36 -11.07 -0.25
C PRO A 158 7.88 -11.20 -0.36
N GLY A 159 8.56 -10.15 -0.85
CA GLY A 159 10.01 -10.16 -1.01
C GLY A 159 10.75 -10.38 0.32
N VAL A 160 10.32 -9.70 1.39
CA VAL A 160 10.90 -9.92 2.73
C VAL A 160 10.63 -11.32 3.23
N LEU A 161 9.41 -11.85 3.01
CA LEU A 161 9.05 -13.20 3.43
C LEU A 161 9.83 -14.27 2.66
N MET A 162 9.96 -14.11 1.34
CA MET A 162 10.73 -15.03 0.48
C MET A 162 12.23 -15.06 0.81
N CYS A 163 12.77 -13.90 1.22
CA CYS A 163 14.18 -13.82 1.62
C CYS A 163 14.44 -14.31 3.06
N SER A 164 13.43 -14.77 3.79
CA SER A 164 13.54 -15.15 5.21
C SER A 164 14.50 -16.32 5.48
N GLU A 165 14.83 -17.12 4.46
CA GLU A 165 15.83 -18.20 4.55
C GLU A 165 17.27 -17.69 4.46
N VAL A 166 17.50 -16.53 3.83
CA VAL A 166 18.82 -15.95 3.60
C VAL A 166 19.09 -14.78 4.54
N LEU A 167 18.09 -13.93 4.72
CA LEU A 167 18.16 -12.73 5.57
C LEU A 167 17.21 -12.92 6.75
N ASN A 168 17.72 -12.76 7.98
CA ASN A 168 16.80 -12.66 9.10
C ASN A 168 15.95 -11.37 8.99
N LYS A 169 14.81 -11.34 9.69
CA LYS A 169 13.85 -10.22 9.65
C LYS A 169 14.51 -8.85 9.90
N THR A 170 15.44 -8.78 10.85
CA THR A 170 16.15 -7.55 11.22
C THR A 170 17.01 -7.06 10.05
N GLN A 171 17.76 -7.96 9.41
CA GLN A 171 18.59 -7.63 8.25
C GLN A 171 17.74 -7.17 7.06
N ALA A 172 16.62 -7.85 6.78
CA ALA A 172 15.72 -7.47 5.69
C ALA A 172 15.13 -6.07 5.92
N ILE A 173 14.62 -5.79 7.12
CA ILE A 173 14.03 -4.48 7.44
C ILE A 173 15.11 -3.39 7.49
N LEU A 174 16.32 -3.68 7.99
CA LEU A 174 17.45 -2.72 7.97
C LEU A 174 17.91 -2.42 6.54
N LEU A 175 17.90 -3.39 5.64
CA LEU A 175 18.17 -3.15 4.21
C LEU A 175 17.15 -2.14 3.64
N MET A 176 15.85 -2.34 3.93
CA MET A 176 14.80 -1.40 3.52
C MET A 176 15.02 -0.01 4.13
N ALA A 177 15.39 0.06 5.40
CA ALA A 177 15.72 1.32 6.07
C ALA A 177 16.92 2.00 5.42
N GLY A 178 17.95 1.24 5.01
CA GLY A 178 19.13 1.76 4.29
C GLY A 178 18.73 2.39 2.95
N LEU A 179 17.87 1.73 2.17
CA LEU A 179 17.34 2.28 0.92
C LEU A 179 16.51 3.55 1.17
N ALA A 180 15.70 3.56 2.24
CA ALA A 180 14.91 4.72 2.63
C ALA A 180 15.82 5.91 3.03
N TRP A 181 16.92 5.69 3.75
CA TRP A 181 17.90 6.71 4.06
C TRP A 181 18.70 7.18 2.83
N ALA A 182 18.99 6.29 1.88
CA ALA A 182 19.59 6.69 0.60
C ALA A 182 18.69 7.67 -0.16
N LEU A 183 17.37 7.45 -0.14
CA LEU A 183 16.39 8.38 -0.71
C LEU A 183 16.36 9.72 0.05
N VAL A 184 16.53 9.73 1.37
CA VAL A 184 16.72 10.99 2.13
C VAL A 184 17.92 11.75 1.61
N GLY A 185 19.06 11.07 1.42
CA GLY A 185 20.27 11.68 0.82
C GLY A 185 19.98 12.29 -0.56
N TRP A 186 19.26 11.58 -1.42
CA TRP A 186 18.84 12.12 -2.72
C TRP A 186 17.93 13.34 -2.58
N LEU A 187 16.92 13.28 -1.70
CA LEU A 187 16.01 14.41 -1.45
C LEU A 187 16.74 15.65 -0.92
N LEU A 188 17.79 15.49 -0.12
CA LEU A 188 18.60 16.61 0.37
C LEU A 188 19.29 17.34 -0.79
N LEU A 189 19.82 16.58 -1.76
CA LEU A 189 20.51 17.11 -2.94
C LEU A 189 19.55 17.65 -4.02
N TRP A 190 18.29 17.19 -4.01
CA TRP A 190 17.29 17.63 -4.97
C TRP A 190 16.63 18.94 -4.53
N SER A 191 16.46 19.86 -5.46
CA SER A 191 15.73 21.12 -5.21
C SER A 191 14.41 21.10 -5.96
N GLU A 192 13.31 21.36 -5.25
CA GLU A 192 11.99 21.45 -5.87
C GLU A 192 11.96 22.64 -6.85
N PRO A 193 11.56 22.42 -8.13
CA PRO A 193 11.44 23.51 -9.08
C PRO A 193 10.40 24.53 -8.62
N THR A 194 10.79 25.79 -8.55
CA THR A 194 9.86 26.89 -8.27
C THR A 194 9.11 27.23 -9.55
N GLY A 195 7.89 26.69 -9.68
CA GLY A 195 6.96 27.06 -10.76
C GLY A 195 6.29 28.43 -10.53
N PRO A 196 5.64 28.99 -11.55
CA PRO A 196 4.85 30.22 -11.39
C PRO A 196 3.79 29.97 -10.30
N ARG A 197 3.74 30.90 -9.32
CA ARG A 197 2.75 30.85 -8.24
C ARG A 197 1.36 31.14 -8.82
N ILE A 198 0.65 30.11 -9.22
CA ILE A 198 -0.76 30.26 -9.54
C ILE A 198 -1.48 30.49 -8.21
N PRO A 199 -2.17 31.61 -8.01
CA PRO A 199 -2.98 31.83 -6.83
C PRO A 199 -4.02 30.70 -6.73
N ARG A 200 -3.90 29.83 -5.73
CA ARG A 200 -4.88 28.78 -5.49
C ARG A 200 -5.72 29.22 -4.28
N LEU A 201 -7.02 28.99 -4.38
CA LEU A 201 -7.89 29.13 -3.22
C LEU A 201 -7.43 28.16 -2.13
N PRO A 202 -7.44 28.60 -0.85
CA PRO A 202 -7.08 27.70 0.25
C PRO A 202 -8.00 26.47 0.25
N ALA A 203 -7.40 25.30 0.43
CA ALA A 203 -8.15 24.04 0.50
C ALA A 203 -9.11 24.09 1.70
N ASN A 204 -10.39 23.77 1.48
CA ASN A 204 -11.44 23.88 2.48
C ASN A 204 -12.26 22.58 2.55
N LEU A 205 -12.10 21.85 3.66
CA LEU A 205 -12.84 20.60 3.91
C LEU A 205 -14.34 20.79 4.00
N ARG A 206 -14.82 21.93 4.54
CA ARG A 206 -16.24 22.19 4.69
C ARG A 206 -16.98 22.17 3.34
N GLN A 207 -16.39 22.76 2.30
CA GLN A 207 -16.96 22.75 0.96
C GLN A 207 -17.01 21.35 0.35
N THR A 208 -15.99 20.50 0.63
CA THR A 208 -15.95 19.12 0.17
C THR A 208 -17.03 18.28 0.87
N TRP A 209 -17.21 18.49 2.19
CA TRP A 209 -18.20 17.77 2.99
C TRP A 209 -19.65 18.08 2.58
N GLN A 210 -19.88 19.29 2.11
CA GLN A 210 -21.21 19.74 1.66
C GLN A 210 -21.60 19.26 0.26
N ARG A 211 -20.70 18.63 -0.48
CA ARG A 211 -21.02 18.11 -1.82
C ARG A 211 -22.00 16.94 -1.74
N LYS A 212 -23.04 16.98 -2.57
CA LYS A 212 -23.99 15.86 -2.70
C LYS A 212 -23.24 14.59 -3.10
N GLY A 213 -23.49 13.48 -2.38
CA GLY A 213 -22.86 12.20 -2.63
C GLY A 213 -21.51 11.98 -1.93
N PHE A 214 -20.98 12.96 -1.18
CA PHE A 214 -19.72 12.79 -0.47
C PHE A 214 -19.80 11.69 0.61
N ILE A 215 -20.87 11.67 1.43
CA ILE A 215 -21.02 10.70 2.52
C ILE A 215 -21.04 9.25 2.04
N PRO A 216 -21.86 8.85 1.05
CA PRO A 216 -21.82 7.46 0.55
C PRO A 216 -20.49 7.11 -0.13
N LEU A 217 -19.85 8.01 -0.87
CA LEU A 217 -18.53 7.78 -1.44
C LEU A 217 -17.46 7.63 -0.34
N PHE A 218 -17.55 8.43 0.71
CA PHE A 218 -16.67 8.33 1.86
C PHE A 218 -16.85 7.00 2.60
N ALA A 219 -18.08 6.58 2.84
CA ALA A 219 -18.39 5.28 3.45
C ALA A 219 -17.82 4.13 2.59
N LEU A 220 -18.04 4.16 1.28
CA LEU A 220 -17.46 3.16 0.36
C LEU A 220 -15.94 3.14 0.43
N ALA A 221 -15.30 4.31 0.37
CA ALA A 221 -13.83 4.43 0.45
C ALA A 221 -13.27 3.97 1.79
N LEU A 222 -14.05 4.05 2.88
CA LEU A 222 -13.67 3.59 4.21
C LEU A 222 -13.81 2.07 4.35
N PHE A 223 -14.98 1.53 4.01
CA PHE A 223 -15.30 0.13 4.32
C PHE A 223 -14.73 -0.87 3.32
N ALA A 224 -14.62 -0.53 2.03
CA ALA A 224 -14.15 -1.47 1.03
C ALA A 224 -12.67 -1.86 1.23
N PRO A 225 -11.70 -0.94 1.46
CA PRO A 225 -10.31 -1.32 1.74
C PRO A 225 -10.14 -2.06 3.07
N LEU A 226 -10.93 -1.71 4.11
CA LEU A 226 -10.88 -2.42 5.39
C LEU A 226 -11.30 -3.87 5.25
N ALA A 227 -12.42 -4.13 4.57
CA ALA A 227 -12.89 -5.49 4.32
C ALA A 227 -11.87 -6.31 3.52
N GLY A 228 -11.28 -5.74 2.48
CA GLY A 228 -10.22 -6.36 1.69
C GLY A 228 -8.99 -6.68 2.53
N SER A 229 -8.53 -5.74 3.36
CA SER A 229 -7.37 -5.93 4.23
C SER A 229 -7.58 -7.05 5.26
N ILE A 230 -8.78 -7.16 5.84
CA ILE A 230 -9.12 -8.21 6.79
C ILE A 230 -9.04 -9.58 6.12
N LEU A 231 -9.71 -9.75 4.98
CA LEU A 231 -9.71 -11.01 4.24
C LEU A 231 -8.30 -11.41 3.82
N TYR A 232 -7.54 -10.48 3.29
CA TYR A 232 -6.17 -10.68 2.82
C TYR A 232 -5.23 -11.13 3.94
N ASN A 233 -5.34 -10.53 5.13
CA ASN A 233 -4.54 -10.95 6.30
C ASN A 233 -4.98 -12.31 6.84
N LEU A 234 -6.29 -12.58 6.87
CA LEU A 234 -6.81 -13.85 7.39
C LEU A 234 -6.30 -15.05 6.59
N VAL A 235 -6.29 -14.95 5.26
CA VAL A 235 -5.78 -16.00 4.38
C VAL A 235 -4.32 -16.36 4.71
N ARG A 236 -3.47 -15.36 4.93
CA ARG A 236 -2.07 -15.59 5.30
C ARG A 236 -1.91 -16.31 6.62
N MET A 237 -2.73 -15.95 7.61
CA MET A 237 -2.70 -16.60 8.92
C MET A 237 -3.14 -18.05 8.81
N ILE A 238 -4.17 -18.35 8.02
CA ILE A 238 -4.65 -19.71 7.75
C ILE A 238 -3.54 -20.56 7.13
N LEU A 239 -2.82 -20.01 6.14
CA LEU A 239 -1.72 -20.72 5.50
C LEU A 239 -0.58 -21.03 6.49
N LEU A 240 -0.20 -20.03 7.30
CA LEU A 240 0.86 -20.20 8.28
C LEU A 240 0.48 -21.17 9.38
N ASP A 241 -0.74 -21.08 9.93
CA ASP A 241 -1.27 -21.99 10.94
C ASP A 241 -1.48 -23.42 10.39
N GLY A 242 -1.69 -23.54 9.08
CA GLY A 242 -1.74 -24.80 8.35
C GLY A 242 -0.38 -25.47 8.13
N GLY A 243 0.72 -24.84 8.61
CA GLY A 243 2.07 -25.40 8.59
C GLY A 243 2.91 -25.03 7.37
N LEU A 244 2.45 -24.11 6.51
CA LEU A 244 3.27 -23.59 5.42
C LEU A 244 4.40 -22.72 5.98
N SER A 245 5.57 -22.78 5.35
CA SER A 245 6.70 -21.91 5.68
C SER A 245 6.42 -20.44 5.35
N ILE A 246 7.14 -19.53 6.00
CA ILE A 246 7.05 -18.09 5.73
C ILE A 246 7.33 -17.79 4.24
N THR A 247 8.28 -18.52 3.66
CA THR A 247 8.65 -18.39 2.24
C THR A 247 7.51 -18.80 1.32
N GLU A 248 6.85 -19.96 1.60
CA GLU A 248 5.69 -20.41 0.81
C GLU A 248 4.52 -19.44 0.92
N VAL A 249 4.24 -18.92 2.12
CA VAL A 249 3.23 -17.87 2.32
C VAL A 249 3.58 -16.62 1.51
N GLY A 250 4.84 -16.21 1.51
CA GLY A 250 5.33 -15.10 0.70
C GLY A 250 5.13 -15.29 -0.80
N MET A 251 5.44 -16.49 -1.32
CA MET A 251 5.23 -16.83 -2.74
C MET A 251 3.75 -16.78 -3.12
N LEU A 252 2.88 -17.42 -2.33
CA LEU A 252 1.45 -17.45 -2.59
C LEU A 252 0.83 -16.05 -2.55
N THR A 253 1.17 -15.24 -1.56
CA THR A 253 0.66 -13.87 -1.45
C THR A 253 1.22 -12.95 -2.55
N GLY A 254 2.44 -13.25 -3.04
CA GLY A 254 2.99 -12.60 -4.22
C GLY A 254 2.14 -12.84 -5.47
N VAL A 255 1.66 -14.07 -5.69
CA VAL A 255 0.76 -14.41 -6.80
C VAL A 255 -0.55 -13.64 -6.71
N GLU A 256 -1.14 -13.50 -5.52
CA GLU A 256 -2.39 -12.75 -5.33
C GLU A 256 -2.19 -11.26 -5.62
N GLY A 257 -1.36 -10.59 -4.85
CA GLY A 257 -1.24 -9.13 -4.87
C GLY A 257 -0.63 -8.59 -6.16
N TYR A 258 0.32 -9.31 -6.74
CA TYR A 258 1.13 -8.82 -7.87
C TYR A 258 0.90 -9.57 -9.18
N GLY A 259 0.18 -10.66 -9.14
CA GLY A 259 -0.23 -11.42 -10.33
C GLY A 259 -1.72 -11.25 -10.61
N SER A 260 -2.56 -11.85 -9.80
CA SER A 260 -3.99 -11.97 -10.07
C SER A 260 -4.76 -10.66 -9.96
N VAL A 261 -4.46 -9.78 -9.00
CA VAL A 261 -5.15 -8.48 -8.88
C VAL A 261 -4.90 -7.57 -10.08
N PRO A 262 -3.66 -7.35 -10.54
CA PRO A 262 -3.41 -6.60 -11.78
C PRO A 262 -4.05 -7.25 -13.02
N LEU A 263 -4.00 -8.58 -13.15
CA LEU A 263 -4.67 -9.28 -14.25
C LEU A 263 -6.18 -9.08 -14.22
N GLY A 264 -6.80 -9.16 -13.04
CA GLY A 264 -8.21 -8.84 -12.84
C GLY A 264 -8.55 -7.41 -13.25
N SER A 265 -7.69 -6.46 -12.93
CA SER A 265 -7.86 -5.05 -13.29
C SER A 265 -7.79 -4.81 -14.81
N VAL A 266 -6.86 -5.48 -15.50
CA VAL A 266 -6.77 -5.45 -16.97
C VAL A 266 -8.00 -6.08 -17.58
N LEU A 267 -8.42 -7.25 -17.11
CA LEU A 267 -9.61 -7.95 -17.57
C LEU A 267 -10.86 -7.09 -17.37
N ALA A 268 -11.00 -6.44 -16.23
CA ALA A 268 -12.11 -5.52 -15.96
C ALA A 268 -12.15 -4.38 -16.97
N SER A 269 -11.00 -3.78 -17.27
CA SER A 269 -10.92 -2.67 -18.22
C SER A 269 -11.41 -3.12 -19.59
N TRP A 270 -11.04 -4.31 -20.04
CA TRP A 270 -11.52 -4.91 -21.29
C TRP A 270 -13.01 -5.26 -21.26
N LEU A 271 -13.48 -5.91 -20.19
CA LEU A 271 -14.90 -6.28 -20.02
C LEU A 271 -15.82 -5.06 -20.00
N LEU A 272 -15.38 -3.96 -19.37
CA LEU A 272 -16.15 -2.73 -19.27
C LEU A 272 -16.24 -1.94 -20.59
N LEU A 273 -15.40 -2.24 -21.57
CA LEU A 273 -15.57 -1.72 -22.94
C LEU A 273 -16.72 -2.40 -23.69
N HIS A 274 -17.03 -3.66 -23.35
CA HIS A 274 -17.98 -4.50 -24.11
C HIS A 274 -19.20 -4.88 -23.27
N GLY A 275 -19.15 -4.72 -21.92
CA GLY A 275 -20.16 -5.16 -20.99
C GLY A 275 -20.85 -4.04 -20.20
N ARG A 276 -21.95 -4.39 -19.56
CA ARG A 276 -22.62 -3.53 -18.59
C ARG A 276 -21.91 -3.63 -17.25
N LEU A 277 -21.58 -2.49 -16.64
CA LEU A 277 -20.92 -2.37 -15.34
C LEU A 277 -21.51 -3.29 -14.26
N PHE A 278 -22.84 -3.36 -14.19
CA PHE A 278 -23.56 -4.20 -13.22
C PHE A 278 -23.17 -5.69 -13.33
N TRP A 279 -23.13 -6.24 -14.54
CA TRP A 279 -22.82 -7.66 -14.74
C TRP A 279 -21.34 -7.97 -14.45
N VAL A 280 -20.44 -7.07 -14.84
CA VAL A 280 -19.00 -7.22 -14.56
C VAL A 280 -18.74 -7.22 -13.04
N PHE A 281 -19.37 -6.28 -12.34
CA PHE A 281 -19.26 -6.20 -10.88
C PHE A 281 -19.91 -7.42 -10.19
N LEU A 282 -21.09 -7.87 -10.66
CA LEU A 282 -21.78 -9.03 -10.09
C LEU A 282 -20.95 -10.31 -10.24
N VAL A 283 -20.44 -10.58 -11.44
CA VAL A 283 -19.58 -11.77 -11.68
C VAL A 283 -18.35 -11.74 -10.79
N ALA A 284 -17.68 -10.61 -10.68
CA ALA A 284 -16.51 -10.48 -9.82
C ALA A 284 -16.85 -10.72 -8.33
N SER A 285 -17.98 -10.18 -7.86
CA SER A 285 -18.46 -10.40 -6.49
C SER A 285 -18.78 -11.86 -6.22
N VAL A 286 -19.39 -12.54 -7.18
CA VAL A 286 -19.66 -14.00 -7.09
C VAL A 286 -18.35 -14.80 -7.06
N LEU A 287 -17.36 -14.44 -7.86
CA LEU A 287 -16.05 -15.11 -7.83
C LEU A 287 -15.38 -14.99 -6.46
N VAL A 288 -15.38 -13.78 -5.87
CA VAL A 288 -14.82 -13.56 -4.53
C VAL A 288 -15.61 -14.34 -3.48
N LEU A 289 -16.93 -14.38 -3.56
CA LEU A 289 -17.78 -15.15 -2.66
C LEU A 289 -17.47 -16.65 -2.75
N LEU A 290 -17.40 -17.20 -3.95
CA LEU A 290 -17.09 -18.62 -4.16
C LEU A 290 -15.68 -18.97 -3.66
N ALA A 291 -14.71 -18.12 -3.88
CA ALA A 291 -13.35 -18.29 -3.33
C ALA A 291 -13.37 -18.26 -1.80
N SER A 292 -14.13 -17.33 -1.18
CA SER A 292 -14.29 -17.25 0.28
C SER A 292 -14.95 -18.52 0.86
N LEU A 293 -15.97 -19.05 0.20
CA LEU A 293 -16.57 -20.33 0.57
C LEU A 293 -15.58 -21.51 0.40
N GLY A 294 -14.77 -21.46 -0.68
CA GLY A 294 -13.68 -22.41 -0.88
C GLY A 294 -12.68 -22.42 0.28
N TRP A 295 -12.32 -21.26 0.81
CA TRP A 295 -11.48 -21.15 2.01
C TRP A 295 -12.14 -21.77 3.25
N LEU A 296 -13.43 -21.54 3.47
CA LEU A 296 -14.15 -22.15 4.59
C LEU A 296 -14.20 -23.67 4.49
N LEU A 297 -14.36 -24.21 3.28
CA LEU A 297 -14.31 -25.66 3.05
C LEU A 297 -12.88 -26.21 3.26
N LEU A 298 -11.86 -25.51 2.77
CA LEU A 298 -10.46 -25.91 2.89
C LEU A 298 -10.03 -26.05 4.36
N LEU A 299 -10.55 -25.19 5.24
CA LEU A 299 -10.29 -25.26 6.69
C LEU A 299 -10.77 -26.55 7.34
N GLN A 300 -11.74 -27.26 6.73
CA GLN A 300 -12.22 -28.56 7.23
C GLN A 300 -11.29 -29.72 6.83
N PHE A 301 -10.36 -29.47 5.88
CA PHE A 301 -9.42 -30.45 5.35
C PHE A 301 -7.98 -29.93 5.41
N PRO A 302 -7.34 -29.91 6.60
CA PRO A 302 -6.01 -29.28 6.76
C PRO A 302 -4.94 -29.84 5.81
N GLY A 303 -4.99 -31.12 5.46
CA GLY A 303 -4.06 -31.72 4.49
C GLY A 303 -4.13 -31.12 3.08
N ALA A 304 -5.25 -30.52 2.72
CA ALA A 304 -5.43 -29.86 1.41
C ALA A 304 -4.71 -28.51 1.32
N LEU A 305 -4.25 -27.94 2.44
CA LEU A 305 -3.46 -26.70 2.45
C LEU A 305 -2.11 -26.85 1.74
N HIS A 306 -1.55 -28.06 1.68
CA HIS A 306 -0.31 -28.37 0.97
C HIS A 306 -0.51 -28.77 -0.49
N SER A 307 -1.72 -28.60 -1.03
CA SER A 307 -2.06 -28.86 -2.43
C SER A 307 -2.02 -27.57 -3.25
N TRP A 308 -2.38 -27.65 -4.54
CA TRP A 308 -2.53 -26.47 -5.42
C TRP A 308 -3.80 -25.64 -5.13
N LEU A 309 -4.74 -26.17 -4.31
CA LEU A 309 -6.02 -25.51 -4.01
C LEU A 309 -5.87 -24.10 -3.40
N PRO A 310 -5.00 -23.86 -2.40
CA PRO A 310 -4.76 -22.52 -1.88
C PRO A 310 -4.35 -21.51 -2.97
N ALA A 311 -3.43 -21.90 -3.86
CA ALA A 311 -2.99 -21.05 -4.96
C ALA A 311 -4.14 -20.71 -5.92
N GLY A 312 -5.01 -21.68 -6.23
CA GLY A 312 -6.21 -21.48 -7.04
C GLY A 312 -7.22 -20.52 -6.39
N LEU A 313 -7.48 -20.68 -5.10
CA LEU A 313 -8.38 -19.78 -4.34
C LEU A 313 -7.81 -18.37 -4.25
N ILE A 314 -6.52 -18.25 -3.98
CA ILE A 314 -5.79 -16.97 -3.95
C ILE A 314 -5.89 -16.26 -5.30
N ALA A 315 -5.59 -16.96 -6.39
CA ALA A 315 -5.67 -16.41 -7.74
C ALA A 315 -7.11 -15.94 -8.08
N THR A 316 -8.11 -16.74 -7.73
CA THR A 316 -9.53 -16.41 -7.97
C THR A 316 -9.97 -15.19 -7.17
N THR A 317 -9.57 -15.10 -5.90
CA THR A 317 -9.85 -13.94 -5.03
C THR A 317 -9.19 -12.69 -5.61
N GLY A 318 -7.91 -12.76 -5.98
CA GLY A 318 -7.17 -11.65 -6.54
C GLY A 318 -7.77 -11.15 -7.87
N LEU A 319 -8.15 -12.05 -8.78
CA LEU A 319 -8.84 -11.68 -10.02
C LEU A 319 -10.16 -10.96 -9.74
N GLY A 320 -10.97 -11.50 -8.86
CA GLY A 320 -12.25 -10.88 -8.46
C GLY A 320 -12.06 -9.50 -7.84
N LEU A 321 -11.12 -9.34 -6.91
CA LEU A 321 -10.80 -8.05 -6.29
C LEU A 321 -10.27 -7.04 -7.31
N GLY A 322 -9.43 -7.46 -8.26
CA GLY A 322 -8.93 -6.60 -9.33
C GLY A 322 -10.07 -6.07 -10.22
N ILE A 323 -11.04 -6.94 -10.56
CA ILE A 323 -12.22 -6.54 -11.33
C ILE A 323 -13.10 -5.56 -10.53
N ILE A 324 -13.34 -5.84 -9.25
CA ILE A 324 -14.14 -4.97 -8.36
C ILE A 324 -13.50 -3.60 -8.26
N ASN A 325 -12.20 -3.51 -8.02
CA ASN A 325 -11.49 -2.24 -7.89
C ASN A 325 -11.70 -1.34 -9.10
N VAL A 326 -11.46 -1.84 -10.31
CA VAL A 326 -11.67 -1.04 -11.55
C VAL A 326 -13.13 -0.66 -11.75
N SER A 327 -14.05 -1.57 -11.43
CA SER A 327 -15.50 -1.33 -11.59
C SER A 327 -16.04 -0.26 -10.64
N THR A 328 -15.43 -0.10 -9.48
CA THR A 328 -15.83 0.87 -8.46
C THR A 328 -15.44 2.32 -8.85
N PHE A 329 -14.42 2.50 -9.67
CA PHE A 329 -13.94 3.82 -10.11
C PHE A 329 -14.54 4.29 -11.44
N LYS A 330 -15.46 3.56 -12.04
CA LYS A 330 -16.16 3.92 -13.28
C LYS A 330 -17.61 4.34 -13.02
#